data_591b957fc95153a31ecbee821e6697ed
#
_entry.id   591b957fc95153a31ecbee821e6697ed
#
_cell.length_a   1.000
_cell.length_b   1.000
_cell.length_c   1.000
_cell.angle_alpha   90.00
_cell.angle_beta   90.00
_cell.angle_gamma   90.00
#
_symmetry.space_group_name_H-M   'P 1'
#
loop_
_entity.id
_entity.type
_entity.pdbx_description
1 polymer ?
#
loop_
_entity_poly.entity_id
_entity_poly.type
_entity_poly.pdbx_seq_one_letter_code
_entity_poly.pdbx_strand_id
1 'polypeptide(L)'
;MARGLNGSMNGAGHGPTGREGVEARLPGVSNLSPPVAQALSAVVGLKTTIPKDRRSAQTLGTEREGHGVLIDDKGLVVTIGYLIMEADTVTITDIDGRELPAYIVGYDYESGFGLVRTVVPPPVRPMTFGDSDSLSLRSEAYVAGVGGEKATLKVKVAGRREFAGYWEYLLDNAIFTVPAYPLWGGSALVGMDGTLLGVGSLLVQEALGPGAPAFPGNMYVPINRLKPIFDELVAKGRLSTPPRPWLGLLTVEHMGQLVVGGISDGGPADRAGLQRGDVLHALDGEVLDDIPDFYRKLWASGPAGTAVTLRMERDNDSFEVTVRTGDRARYHKFGSD
;
A
#
# COMPACT_ATOMS: atom_id res chain seq x y z
N MET A 1 -34.30 -21.85 4.18
CA MET A 1 -33.27 -22.26 5.16
C MET A 1 -31.98 -21.57 4.75
N ALA A 2 -31.70 -20.45 5.37
CA ALA A 2 -30.53 -19.62 5.10
C ALA A 2 -29.30 -20.31 5.72
N ARG A 3 -28.39 -20.81 4.92
CA ARG A 3 -27.03 -21.18 5.36
C ARG A 3 -26.09 -20.04 5.07
N GLY A 4 -25.43 -19.59 6.13
CA GLY A 4 -24.62 -18.39 6.26
C GLY A 4 -23.56 -18.18 5.20
N LEU A 5 -23.51 -16.94 4.75
CA LEU A 5 -22.42 -16.30 4.03
C LEU A 5 -21.21 -16.13 4.98
N ASN A 6 -20.44 -17.17 5.15
CA ASN A 6 -19.09 -17.11 5.73
C ASN A 6 -18.07 -17.44 4.64
N GLY A 7 -18.06 -16.63 3.58
CA GLY A 7 -16.94 -16.51 2.68
C GLY A 7 -15.95 -15.52 3.29
N SER A 8 -14.80 -16.04 3.68
CA SER A 8 -13.69 -15.36 4.34
C SER A 8 -13.34 -14.02 3.66
N MET A 9 -13.73 -12.89 4.25
CA MET A 9 -13.19 -11.57 3.94
C MET A 9 -11.76 -11.41 4.49
N ASN A 10 -10.92 -12.41 4.39
CA ASN A 10 -9.56 -12.43 4.94
C ASN A 10 -8.49 -12.25 3.85
N GLY A 11 -8.67 -11.31 2.96
CA GLY A 11 -7.68 -11.00 1.91
C GLY A 11 -7.11 -9.59 1.92
N ALA A 12 -7.60 -8.71 2.77
CA ALA A 12 -7.10 -7.34 2.87
C ALA A 12 -6.70 -7.06 4.31
N GLY A 13 -5.41 -7.01 4.51
CA GLY A 13 -4.82 -6.75 5.81
C GLY A 13 -5.43 -5.50 6.44
N HIS A 14 -6.04 -5.67 7.60
CA HIS A 14 -6.09 -4.60 8.57
C HIS A 14 -4.64 -4.16 8.74
N GLY A 15 -4.37 -2.85 8.62
CA GLY A 15 -3.10 -2.30 9.04
C GLY A 15 -2.78 -2.81 10.44
N PRO A 16 -1.53 -2.86 10.88
CA PRO A 16 -1.17 -3.38 12.18
C PRO A 16 -1.85 -2.54 13.27
N THR A 17 -3.10 -2.87 13.58
CA THR A 17 -3.77 -2.39 14.77
C THR A 17 -3.14 -3.13 15.92
N GLY A 18 -2.55 -2.38 16.87
CA GLY A 18 -1.84 -2.87 18.02
C GLY A 18 -2.49 -4.11 18.62
N ARG A 19 -1.85 -5.26 18.41
CA ARG A 19 -2.05 -6.45 19.23
C ARG A 19 -0.98 -6.40 20.30
N GLU A 20 -1.39 -6.04 21.49
CA GLU A 20 -0.60 -6.31 22.68
C GLU A 20 -0.12 -7.76 22.66
N GLY A 21 1.19 -7.97 22.77
CA GLY A 21 1.75 -9.16 23.40
C GLY A 21 2.13 -10.35 22.56
N VAL A 22 2.40 -10.22 21.26
CA VAL A 22 3.23 -11.21 20.57
C VAL A 22 4.46 -10.49 20.02
N GLU A 23 5.53 -10.43 20.80
CA GLU A 23 6.86 -10.25 20.22
C GLU A 23 7.08 -11.44 19.27
N ALA A 24 6.80 -11.22 17.98
CA ALA A 24 7.20 -12.16 16.94
C ALA A 24 8.73 -12.18 16.93
N ARG A 25 9.32 -13.11 17.70
CA ARG A 25 10.77 -13.34 17.69
C ARG A 25 11.12 -13.79 16.28
N LEU A 26 11.58 -12.84 15.49
CA LEU A 26 12.18 -13.14 14.19
C LEU A 26 13.45 -13.96 14.47
N PRO A 27 13.76 -14.95 13.61
CA PRO A 27 14.96 -15.74 13.77
C PRO A 27 16.25 -14.91 13.67
N GLY A 28 16.13 -13.67 13.16
CA GLY A 28 17.27 -12.82 12.86
C GLY A 28 18.14 -13.41 11.74
N VAL A 29 19.10 -12.65 11.28
CA VAL A 29 20.12 -13.12 10.32
C VAL A 29 21.48 -12.78 10.93
N SER A 30 22.41 -13.73 10.88
CA SER A 30 23.79 -13.54 11.31
C SER A 30 24.73 -13.57 10.10
N ASN A 31 25.92 -12.98 10.25
CA ASN A 31 26.97 -12.96 9.22
C ASN A 31 26.55 -12.25 7.93
N LEU A 32 25.88 -11.12 8.04
CA LEU A 32 25.55 -10.27 6.89
C LEU A 32 26.84 -9.66 6.31
N SER A 33 26.84 -9.45 5.00
CA SER A 33 27.93 -8.68 4.37
C SER A 33 27.93 -7.23 4.91
N PRO A 34 29.10 -6.57 5.02
CA PRO A 34 29.17 -5.21 5.55
C PRO A 34 28.24 -4.20 4.85
N PRO A 35 28.04 -4.22 3.53
CA PRO A 35 27.07 -3.36 2.87
C PRO A 35 25.62 -3.57 3.36
N VAL A 36 25.22 -4.83 3.53
CA VAL A 36 23.88 -5.16 4.02
C VAL A 36 23.72 -4.73 5.48
N ALA A 37 24.66 -5.09 6.35
CA ALA A 37 24.63 -4.70 7.77
C ALA A 37 24.53 -3.17 7.94
N GLN A 38 25.26 -2.41 7.12
CA GLN A 38 25.18 -0.97 7.10
C GLN A 38 23.81 -0.47 6.62
N ALA A 39 23.28 -1.05 5.54
CA ALA A 39 21.98 -0.66 4.99
C ALA A 39 20.85 -0.84 6.02
N LEU A 40 20.92 -1.88 6.83
CA LEU A 40 19.91 -2.15 7.86
C LEU A 40 19.81 -1.06 8.93
N SER A 41 20.87 -0.27 9.17
CA SER A 41 20.83 0.86 10.08
C SER A 41 19.94 2.02 9.59
N ALA A 42 19.68 2.08 8.28
CA ALA A 42 18.79 3.06 7.67
C ALA A 42 17.30 2.70 7.78
N VAL A 43 16.98 1.48 8.25
CA VAL A 43 15.58 1.10 8.49
C VAL A 43 15.14 1.66 9.82
N VAL A 44 14.04 2.40 9.80
CA VAL A 44 13.51 3.13 10.94
C VAL A 44 12.12 2.65 11.31
N GLY A 45 11.74 2.77 12.57
CA GLY A 45 10.36 2.64 13.00
C GLY A 45 9.57 3.90 12.64
N LEU A 46 8.29 3.75 12.36
CA LEU A 46 7.37 4.84 12.07
C LEU A 46 6.10 4.65 12.88
N LYS A 47 5.72 5.70 13.61
CA LYS A 47 4.46 5.79 14.34
C LYS A 47 3.73 7.06 13.95
N THR A 48 2.41 6.93 13.73
CA THR A 48 1.55 8.07 13.38
C THR A 48 0.30 8.08 14.21
N THR A 49 -0.19 9.29 14.50
CA THR A 49 -1.49 9.51 15.12
C THR A 49 -2.42 10.23 14.13
N ILE A 50 -3.60 9.70 13.96
CA ILE A 50 -4.61 10.21 13.05
C ILE A 50 -5.82 10.70 13.86
N PRO A 51 -6.30 11.93 13.67
CA PRO A 51 -7.50 12.43 14.33
C PRO A 51 -8.71 11.54 14.04
N LYS A 52 -9.55 11.33 15.06
CA LYS A 52 -10.72 10.42 14.97
C LYS A 52 -11.75 10.82 13.93
N ASP A 53 -11.80 12.10 13.58
CA ASP A 53 -12.72 12.69 12.59
C ASP A 53 -12.20 12.54 11.14
N ARG A 54 -11.01 11.98 10.96
CA ARG A 54 -10.46 11.71 9.64
C ARG A 54 -11.08 10.44 9.03
N ARG A 55 -11.27 10.47 7.71
CA ARG A 55 -11.94 9.40 6.97
C ARG A 55 -11.19 8.08 7.04
N SER A 56 -9.86 8.12 6.93
CA SER A 56 -9.03 6.91 7.02
C SER A 56 -8.96 6.33 8.44
N ALA A 57 -9.34 7.09 9.47
CA ALA A 57 -9.35 6.59 10.85
C ALA A 57 -10.35 5.46 11.07
N GLN A 58 -11.48 5.46 10.34
CA GLN A 58 -12.51 4.43 10.44
C GLN A 58 -12.05 3.07 9.90
N THR A 59 -11.19 3.07 8.87
CA THR A 59 -10.76 1.83 8.20
C THR A 59 -9.36 1.39 8.61
N LEU A 60 -8.45 2.33 8.89
CA LEU A 60 -7.04 2.06 9.18
C LEU A 60 -6.65 2.33 10.64
N GLY A 61 -7.59 2.80 11.46
CA GLY A 61 -7.33 3.15 12.86
C GLY A 61 -6.71 4.53 13.05
N THR A 62 -6.69 4.98 14.31
CA THR A 62 -6.18 6.30 14.75
C THR A 62 -4.71 6.28 15.15
N GLU A 63 -4.14 5.11 15.39
CA GLU A 63 -2.72 4.91 15.60
C GLU A 63 -2.22 3.88 14.60
N ARG A 64 -1.13 4.20 13.91
CA ARG A 64 -0.53 3.29 12.95
C ARG A 64 0.95 3.18 13.22
N GLU A 65 1.43 1.96 13.18
CA GLU A 65 2.84 1.62 13.36
C GLU A 65 3.36 0.82 12.17
N GLY A 66 4.61 1.03 11.85
CA GLY A 66 5.29 0.34 10.77
C GLY A 66 6.73 0.78 10.65
N HIS A 67 7.24 0.75 9.45
CA HIS A 67 8.65 1.05 9.17
C HIS A 67 8.78 2.05 8.04
N GLY A 68 9.98 2.53 7.88
CA GLY A 68 10.42 3.31 6.73
C GLY A 68 11.92 3.13 6.51
N VAL A 69 12.41 3.71 5.45
CA VAL A 69 13.82 3.65 5.09
C VAL A 69 14.34 5.06 4.88
N LEU A 70 15.40 5.43 5.61
CA LEU A 70 16.12 6.68 5.40
C LEU A 70 16.85 6.61 4.06
N ILE A 71 16.62 7.60 3.19
CA ILE A 71 17.10 7.60 1.80
C ILE A 71 17.94 8.81 1.43
N ASP A 72 18.03 9.81 2.31
CA ASP A 72 18.96 10.94 2.15
C ASP A 72 19.55 11.37 3.50
N ASP A 73 20.61 12.17 3.46
CA ASP A 73 21.32 12.71 4.63
C ASP A 73 20.57 13.88 5.31
N LYS A 74 19.44 14.30 4.74
CA LYS A 74 18.56 15.36 5.27
C LYS A 74 17.36 14.81 6.03
N GLY A 75 17.34 13.51 6.28
CA GLY A 75 16.28 12.84 7.05
C GLY A 75 15.05 12.45 6.26
N LEU A 76 15.14 12.34 4.93
CA LEU A 76 14.02 11.85 4.12
C LEU A 76 13.87 10.35 4.27
N VAL A 77 12.66 9.91 4.59
CA VAL A 77 12.28 8.52 4.81
C VAL A 77 11.19 8.14 3.82
N VAL A 78 11.39 7.05 3.09
CA VAL A 78 10.33 6.41 2.28
C VAL A 78 9.62 5.35 3.11
N THR A 79 8.30 5.30 2.99
CA THR A 79 7.43 4.32 3.64
C THR A 79 6.26 3.95 2.73
N ILE A 80 5.32 3.15 3.22
CA ILE A 80 4.05 2.90 2.54
C ILE A 80 3.00 3.93 2.98
N GLY A 81 2.30 4.51 2.02
CA GLY A 81 1.49 5.69 2.22
C GLY A 81 0.32 5.55 3.19
N TYR A 82 -0.30 4.36 3.29
CA TYR A 82 -1.42 4.18 4.23
C TYR A 82 -1.03 4.38 5.70
N LEU A 83 0.27 4.26 6.05
CA LEU A 83 0.76 4.53 7.40
C LEU A 83 0.69 6.02 7.75
N ILE A 84 0.83 6.91 6.77
CA ILE A 84 0.91 8.37 6.97
C ILE A 84 -0.33 9.13 6.50
N MET A 85 -1.29 8.42 5.88
CA MET A 85 -2.50 9.04 5.33
C MET A 85 -3.31 9.74 6.43
N GLU A 86 -3.55 11.06 6.24
CA GLU A 86 -4.27 11.94 7.18
C GLU A 86 -3.65 12.03 8.59
N ALA A 87 -2.38 11.66 8.75
CA ALA A 87 -1.71 11.74 10.04
C ALA A 87 -1.48 13.20 10.46
N ASP A 88 -1.75 13.47 11.75
CA ASP A 88 -1.48 14.75 12.41
C ASP A 88 -0.07 14.77 12.98
N THR A 89 0.38 13.64 13.54
CA THR A 89 1.73 13.49 14.06
C THR A 89 2.44 12.30 13.42
N VAL A 90 3.73 12.48 13.20
CA VAL A 90 4.64 11.43 12.71
C VAL A 90 5.86 11.40 13.59
N THR A 91 6.19 10.23 14.12
CA THR A 91 7.40 9.98 14.89
C THR A 91 8.21 8.88 14.22
N ILE A 92 9.50 9.12 14.05
CA ILE A 92 10.46 8.15 13.53
C ILE A 92 11.32 7.67 14.69
N THR A 93 11.52 6.36 14.79
CA THR A 93 12.44 5.75 15.75
C THR A 93 13.64 5.18 15.00
N ASP A 94 14.83 5.64 15.32
CA ASP A 94 16.06 5.14 14.70
C ASP A 94 16.52 3.80 15.32
N ILE A 95 17.61 3.25 14.78
CA ILE A 95 18.16 1.96 15.23
C ILE A 95 18.62 1.95 16.71
N ASP A 96 18.98 3.12 17.22
CA ASP A 96 19.39 3.29 18.64
C ASP A 96 18.20 3.55 19.57
N GLY A 97 16.97 3.56 19.05
CA GLY A 97 15.75 3.79 19.80
C GLY A 97 15.44 5.27 20.06
N ARG A 98 16.11 6.22 19.37
CA ARG A 98 15.82 7.64 19.51
C ARG A 98 14.57 7.98 18.71
N GLU A 99 13.65 8.69 19.37
CA GLU A 99 12.45 9.20 18.74
C GLU A 99 12.71 10.59 18.14
N LEU A 100 12.40 10.72 16.86
CA LEU A 100 12.62 11.93 16.06
C LEU A 100 11.27 12.41 15.51
N PRO A 101 10.82 13.62 15.83
CA PRO A 101 9.67 14.21 15.18
C PRO A 101 9.88 14.32 13.68
N ALA A 102 8.82 14.06 12.93
CA ALA A 102 8.84 14.11 11.48
C ALA A 102 7.58 14.76 10.92
N TYR A 103 7.61 15.16 9.65
CA TYR A 103 6.45 15.68 8.93
C TYR A 103 6.29 14.99 7.58
N ILE A 104 5.08 15.01 7.06
CA ILE A 104 4.75 14.40 5.77
C ILE A 104 5.30 15.31 4.67
N VAL A 105 6.05 14.72 3.73
CA VAL A 105 6.57 15.37 2.54
C VAL A 105 5.66 15.17 1.35
N GLY A 106 5.17 13.95 1.15
CA GLY A 106 4.29 13.63 0.04
C GLY A 106 3.74 12.23 0.08
N TYR A 107 2.74 12.00 -0.75
CA TYR A 107 2.09 10.71 -0.94
C TYR A 107 1.67 10.54 -2.40
N ASP A 108 1.93 9.37 -2.96
CA ASP A 108 1.46 9.00 -4.28
C ASP A 108 0.46 7.85 -4.22
N TYR A 109 -0.79 8.12 -4.63
CA TYR A 109 -1.87 7.12 -4.60
C TYR A 109 -1.71 6.01 -5.63
N GLU A 110 -0.97 6.25 -6.71
CA GLU A 110 -0.80 5.28 -7.79
C GLU A 110 0.21 4.19 -7.41
N SER A 111 1.37 4.60 -6.91
CA SER A 111 2.39 3.65 -6.42
C SER A 111 2.14 3.20 -4.98
N GLY A 112 1.48 4.03 -4.18
CA GLY A 112 1.27 3.80 -2.77
C GLY A 112 2.44 4.22 -1.87
N PHE A 113 3.50 4.86 -2.42
CA PHE A 113 4.60 5.38 -1.61
C PHE A 113 4.19 6.59 -0.79
N GLY A 114 4.72 6.67 0.42
CA GLY A 114 4.69 7.85 1.28
C GLY A 114 6.09 8.33 1.60
N LEU A 115 6.25 9.65 1.73
CA LEU A 115 7.49 10.28 2.11
C LEU A 115 7.28 11.12 3.37
N VAL A 116 8.17 10.97 4.34
CA VAL A 116 8.23 11.80 5.55
C VAL A 116 9.64 12.32 5.74
N ARG A 117 9.80 13.43 6.46
CA ARG A 117 11.13 13.98 6.76
C ARG A 117 11.24 14.23 8.24
N THR A 118 12.31 13.77 8.86
CA THR A 118 12.65 14.07 10.25
C THR A 118 13.08 15.53 10.40
N VAL A 119 12.72 16.15 11.50
CA VAL A 119 13.14 17.54 11.82
C VAL A 119 14.66 17.60 12.02
N VAL A 120 15.22 16.56 12.65
CA VAL A 120 16.66 16.37 12.79
C VAL A 120 17.03 15.04 12.13
N PRO A 121 17.96 15.01 11.18
CA PRO A 121 18.38 13.78 10.53
C PRO A 121 18.96 12.78 11.54
N PRO A 122 18.60 11.48 11.47
CA PRO A 122 19.26 10.46 12.28
C PRO A 122 20.73 10.33 11.85
N PRO A 123 21.67 10.08 12.78
CA PRO A 123 23.09 9.99 12.47
C PRO A 123 23.47 8.62 11.90
N VAL A 124 22.74 8.17 10.91
CA VAL A 124 22.96 6.91 10.21
C VAL A 124 23.08 7.15 8.71
N ARG A 125 23.78 6.28 8.02
CA ARG A 125 23.97 6.41 6.57
C ARG A 125 22.70 6.02 5.83
N PRO A 126 22.21 6.82 4.88
CA PRO A 126 21.04 6.49 4.08
C PRO A 126 21.24 5.23 3.23
N MET A 127 20.16 4.51 2.98
CA MET A 127 20.14 3.39 2.04
C MET A 127 19.95 3.91 0.62
N THR A 128 20.72 3.38 -0.32
CA THR A 128 20.64 3.75 -1.74
C THR A 128 19.57 2.92 -2.45
N PHE A 129 18.96 3.50 -3.48
CA PHE A 129 18.02 2.77 -4.34
C PHE A 129 18.78 1.77 -5.21
N GLY A 130 18.33 0.51 -5.17
CA GLY A 130 18.75 -0.55 -6.08
C GLY A 130 17.87 -0.60 -7.33
N ASP A 131 18.05 -1.63 -8.14
CA ASP A 131 17.22 -1.91 -9.30
C ASP A 131 16.26 -3.07 -8.98
N SER A 132 14.99 -2.73 -8.71
CA SER A 132 13.97 -3.76 -8.41
C SER A 132 13.64 -4.65 -9.60
N ASP A 133 13.97 -4.25 -10.84
CA ASP A 133 13.69 -5.06 -12.02
C ASP A 133 14.76 -6.15 -12.23
N SER A 134 15.88 -6.08 -11.51
CA SER A 134 16.87 -7.16 -11.45
C SER A 134 16.36 -8.42 -10.72
N LEU A 135 15.30 -8.29 -9.89
CA LEU A 135 14.73 -9.42 -9.16
C LEU A 135 13.92 -10.34 -10.09
N SER A 136 14.26 -11.61 -10.05
CA SER A 136 13.55 -12.70 -10.74
C SER A 136 13.01 -13.72 -9.73
N LEU A 137 12.23 -14.69 -10.21
CA LEU A 137 11.75 -15.79 -9.38
C LEU A 137 12.92 -16.50 -8.67
N ARG A 138 12.76 -16.76 -7.38
CA ARG A 138 13.75 -17.35 -6.47
C ARG A 138 14.97 -16.47 -6.16
N SER A 139 15.06 -15.23 -6.65
CA SER A 139 16.08 -14.30 -6.18
C SER A 139 16.04 -14.20 -4.66
N GLU A 140 17.21 -14.18 -4.03
CA GLU A 140 17.34 -13.99 -2.58
C GLU A 140 17.38 -12.50 -2.26
N ALA A 141 16.76 -12.12 -1.14
CA ALA A 141 16.78 -10.77 -0.60
C ALA A 141 16.62 -10.83 0.93
N TYR A 142 16.74 -9.70 1.56
CA TYR A 142 16.41 -9.53 2.97
C TYR A 142 15.18 -8.65 3.13
N VAL A 143 14.36 -8.97 4.12
CA VAL A 143 13.29 -8.09 4.59
C VAL A 143 13.67 -7.61 5.97
N ALA A 144 13.59 -6.30 6.20
CA ALA A 144 13.99 -5.72 7.45
C ALA A 144 12.98 -4.67 7.96
N GLY A 145 12.71 -4.73 9.26
CA GLY A 145 12.16 -3.65 10.07
C GLY A 145 13.25 -2.97 10.89
N VAL A 146 12.86 -2.00 11.73
CA VAL A 146 13.79 -1.36 12.68
C VAL A 146 14.32 -2.40 13.67
N GLY A 147 15.64 -2.36 13.96
CA GLY A 147 16.28 -3.30 14.89
C GLY A 147 17.45 -4.09 14.27
N GLY A 148 17.85 -3.75 13.05
CA GLY A 148 19.04 -4.32 12.38
C GLY A 148 18.91 -5.83 12.14
N GLU A 149 20.00 -6.58 12.36
CA GLU A 149 20.05 -8.03 12.10
C GLU A 149 18.96 -8.83 12.82
N LYS A 150 18.58 -8.42 14.03
CA LYS A 150 17.54 -9.10 14.84
C LYS A 150 16.15 -8.96 14.25
N ALA A 151 15.89 -7.89 13.51
CA ALA A 151 14.64 -7.58 12.85
C ALA A 151 14.67 -7.86 11.34
N THR A 152 15.56 -8.75 10.91
CA THR A 152 15.77 -9.09 9.50
C THR A 152 15.44 -10.55 9.24
N LEU A 153 14.85 -10.82 8.08
CA LEU A 153 14.53 -12.16 7.59
C LEU A 153 15.08 -12.32 6.18
N LYS A 154 15.78 -13.43 5.91
CA LYS A 154 16.15 -13.79 4.55
C LYS A 154 14.95 -14.39 3.84
N VAL A 155 14.63 -13.88 2.66
CA VAL A 155 13.47 -14.28 1.86
C VAL A 155 13.86 -14.64 0.44
N LYS A 156 12.93 -15.26 -0.27
CA LYS A 156 13.03 -15.50 -1.72
C LYS A 156 11.85 -14.83 -2.42
N VAL A 157 12.10 -14.31 -3.61
CA VAL A 157 11.06 -13.82 -4.51
C VAL A 157 10.22 -15.02 -4.96
N ALA A 158 8.95 -15.01 -4.58
CA ALA A 158 7.97 -16.02 -4.94
C ALA A 158 7.32 -15.75 -6.31
N GLY A 159 7.35 -14.50 -6.75
CA GLY A 159 6.84 -14.08 -8.04
C GLY A 159 6.85 -12.57 -8.20
N ARG A 160 6.68 -12.16 -9.44
CA ARG A 160 6.39 -10.79 -9.84
C ARG A 160 5.15 -10.84 -10.71
N ARG A 161 4.12 -10.12 -10.31
CA ARG A 161 2.85 -10.12 -11.04
C ARG A 161 2.02 -8.90 -10.69
N GLU A 162 0.98 -8.69 -11.47
CA GLU A 162 -0.05 -7.71 -11.17
C GLU A 162 -0.70 -7.98 -9.81
N PHE A 163 -1.01 -6.90 -9.11
CA PHE A 163 -1.79 -6.90 -7.89
C PHE A 163 -2.89 -5.85 -7.99
N ALA A 164 -4.14 -6.26 -7.88
CA ALA A 164 -5.30 -5.39 -7.75
C ALA A 164 -5.80 -5.40 -6.31
N GLY A 165 -5.78 -4.24 -5.67
CA GLY A 165 -6.40 -4.03 -4.37
C GLY A 165 -7.87 -3.66 -4.53
N TYR A 166 -8.74 -4.15 -3.64
CA TYR A 166 -10.17 -3.86 -3.68
C TYR A 166 -10.54 -2.37 -3.50
N TRP A 167 -9.55 -1.52 -3.16
CA TRP A 167 -9.70 -0.09 -2.88
C TRP A 167 -9.25 0.82 -4.04
N GLU A 168 -9.51 0.45 -5.26
CA GLU A 168 -9.09 1.16 -6.48
C GLU A 168 -7.56 1.38 -6.53
N TYR A 169 -6.82 0.26 -6.45
CA TYR A 169 -5.37 0.21 -6.51
C TYR A 169 -4.92 -0.91 -7.44
N LEU A 170 -4.01 -0.61 -8.35
CA LEU A 170 -3.45 -1.56 -9.29
C LEU A 170 -1.95 -1.35 -9.43
N LEU A 171 -1.19 -2.40 -9.25
CA LEU A 171 0.25 -2.41 -9.38
C LEU A 171 0.67 -3.51 -10.37
N ASP A 172 1.15 -3.14 -11.55
CA ASP A 172 1.41 -4.08 -12.63
C ASP A 172 2.48 -5.14 -12.32
N ASN A 173 3.46 -4.81 -11.48
CA ASN A 173 4.64 -5.64 -11.25
C ASN A 173 5.04 -5.70 -9.77
N ALA A 174 4.07 -6.02 -8.91
CA ALA A 174 4.31 -6.23 -7.49
C ALA A 174 5.30 -7.36 -7.25
N ILE A 175 6.14 -7.22 -6.21
CA ILE A 175 7.09 -8.25 -5.79
C ILE A 175 6.48 -9.04 -4.65
N PHE A 176 6.40 -10.36 -4.79
CA PHE A 176 5.94 -11.26 -3.73
C PHE A 176 7.11 -12.05 -3.17
N THR A 177 7.19 -12.15 -1.84
CA THR A 177 8.27 -12.86 -1.16
C THR A 177 7.75 -13.86 -0.15
N VAL A 178 8.56 -14.90 0.09
CA VAL A 178 8.34 -15.93 1.12
C VAL A 178 9.64 -16.22 1.84
N PRO A 179 9.61 -16.64 3.12
CA PRO A 179 8.45 -16.71 4.00
C PRO A 179 7.90 -15.34 4.41
N ALA A 180 6.72 -15.33 5.02
CA ALA A 180 6.08 -14.10 5.47
C ALA A 180 6.86 -13.40 6.58
N TYR A 181 7.03 -12.08 6.43
CA TYR A 181 7.55 -11.18 7.45
C TYR A 181 6.38 -10.52 8.19
N PRO A 182 6.26 -10.69 9.51
CA PRO A 182 5.05 -10.29 10.24
C PRO A 182 4.87 -8.78 10.36
N LEU A 183 5.96 -8.01 10.32
CA LEU A 183 5.95 -6.55 10.46
C LEU A 183 6.12 -5.86 9.09
N TRP A 184 5.23 -6.15 8.17
CA TRP A 184 5.38 -5.83 6.74
C TRP A 184 5.25 -4.35 6.39
N GLY A 185 4.40 -3.59 7.11
CA GLY A 185 4.06 -2.20 6.74
C GLY A 185 5.28 -1.29 6.71
N GLY A 186 5.67 -0.84 5.51
CA GLY A 186 6.83 0.02 5.32
C GLY A 186 8.19 -0.67 5.46
N SER A 187 8.24 -2.00 5.69
CA SER A 187 9.49 -2.75 5.81
C SER A 187 10.34 -2.66 4.53
N ALA A 188 11.66 -2.71 4.69
CA ALA A 188 12.60 -2.65 3.57
C ALA A 188 12.76 -4.03 2.90
N LEU A 189 12.61 -4.11 1.59
CA LEU A 189 13.15 -5.22 0.80
C LEU A 189 14.55 -4.83 0.33
N VAL A 190 15.57 -5.50 0.84
CA VAL A 190 16.98 -5.16 0.68
C VAL A 190 17.69 -6.21 -0.18
N GLY A 191 18.40 -5.75 -1.19
CA GLY A 191 19.22 -6.61 -2.05
C GLY A 191 20.42 -7.20 -1.30
N MET A 192 21.02 -8.24 -1.89
CA MET A 192 22.25 -8.87 -1.36
C MET A 192 23.45 -7.90 -1.36
N ASP A 193 23.36 -6.79 -2.05
CA ASP A 193 24.32 -5.69 -2.12
C ASP A 193 24.03 -4.55 -1.13
N GLY A 194 22.94 -4.63 -0.36
CA GLY A 194 22.53 -3.62 0.60
C GLY A 194 21.71 -2.47 0.00
N THR A 195 21.20 -2.58 -1.22
CA THR A 195 20.36 -1.57 -1.84
C THR A 195 18.88 -1.81 -1.59
N LEU A 196 18.06 -0.73 -1.57
CA LEU A 196 16.61 -0.81 -1.41
C LEU A 196 15.97 -1.25 -2.73
N LEU A 197 15.24 -2.36 -2.72
CA LEU A 197 14.55 -2.93 -3.87
C LEU A 197 13.03 -2.75 -3.82
N GLY A 198 12.46 -2.53 -2.64
CA GLY A 198 11.03 -2.31 -2.47
C GLY A 198 10.63 -1.96 -1.06
N VAL A 199 9.39 -1.52 -0.90
CA VAL A 199 8.79 -1.17 0.40
C VAL A 199 7.60 -2.08 0.66
N GLY A 200 7.54 -2.67 1.84
CA GLY A 200 6.50 -3.61 2.24
C GLY A 200 5.12 -2.95 2.34
N SER A 201 4.16 -3.57 1.71
CA SER A 201 2.78 -3.08 1.65
C SER A 201 1.79 -4.01 2.33
N LEU A 202 1.82 -5.30 2.03
CA LEU A 202 0.79 -6.24 2.49
C LEU A 202 1.37 -7.58 2.96
N LEU A 203 0.64 -8.22 3.88
CA LEU A 203 0.69 -9.65 4.11
C LEU A 203 -0.36 -10.29 3.21
N VAL A 204 0.03 -11.28 2.41
CA VAL A 204 -0.85 -11.99 1.49
C VAL A 204 -0.86 -13.49 1.78
N GLN A 205 -2.01 -14.13 1.63
CA GLN A 205 -2.14 -15.57 1.87
C GLN A 205 -1.67 -16.43 0.68
N GLU A 206 -1.65 -15.85 -0.51
CA GLU A 206 -1.35 -16.53 -1.77
C GLU A 206 -0.10 -15.95 -2.45
N ALA A 207 1.02 -15.90 -1.70
CA ALA A 207 2.26 -15.32 -2.23
C ALA A 207 2.83 -16.07 -3.44
N LEU A 208 2.56 -17.37 -3.56
CA LEU A 208 3.01 -18.20 -4.69
C LEU A 208 2.23 -17.94 -5.99
N GLY A 209 1.08 -17.27 -5.92
CA GLY A 209 0.25 -16.91 -7.06
C GLY A 209 -1.03 -17.73 -7.19
N PRO A 210 -1.91 -17.33 -8.13
CA PRO A 210 -3.18 -18.01 -8.37
C PRO A 210 -2.99 -19.47 -8.75
N GLY A 211 -3.83 -20.34 -8.21
CA GLY A 211 -3.80 -21.80 -8.47
C GLY A 211 -2.70 -22.56 -7.74
N ALA A 212 -1.77 -21.88 -7.06
CA ALA A 212 -0.83 -22.54 -6.17
C ALA A 212 -1.46 -22.79 -4.79
N PRO A 213 -0.93 -23.73 -3.99
CA PRO A 213 -1.36 -23.88 -2.60
C PRO A 213 -1.19 -22.55 -1.84
N ALA A 214 -2.15 -22.25 -0.96
CA ALA A 214 -2.06 -21.07 -0.11
C ALA A 214 -0.75 -21.12 0.71
N PHE A 215 0.06 -20.10 0.54
CA PHE A 215 1.33 -19.94 1.24
C PHE A 215 1.52 -18.47 1.62
N PRO A 216 1.52 -18.14 2.91
CA PRO A 216 1.64 -16.76 3.36
C PRO A 216 2.98 -16.15 2.96
N GLY A 217 2.92 -14.89 2.52
CA GLY A 217 4.09 -14.10 2.18
C GLY A 217 3.76 -12.62 2.21
N ASN A 218 4.64 -11.80 1.65
CA ASN A 218 4.42 -10.36 1.59
C ASN A 218 4.45 -9.84 0.17
N MET A 219 3.73 -8.73 -0.03
CA MET A 219 3.76 -7.95 -1.24
C MET A 219 4.53 -6.64 -1.00
N TYR A 220 5.45 -6.35 -1.90
CA TYR A 220 6.29 -5.15 -1.91
C TYR A 220 6.00 -4.31 -3.14
N VAL A 221 5.97 -3.00 -2.94
CA VAL A 221 5.98 -2.04 -4.04
C VAL A 221 7.42 -1.89 -4.54
N PRO A 222 7.69 -2.17 -5.84
CA PRO A 222 9.04 -2.07 -6.39
C PRO A 222 9.59 -0.65 -6.32
N ILE A 223 10.86 -0.47 -5.91
CA ILE A 223 11.44 0.86 -5.77
C ILE A 223 11.57 1.62 -7.11
N ASN A 224 11.65 0.89 -8.23
CA ASN A 224 11.67 1.50 -9.55
C ASN A 224 10.38 2.27 -9.88
N ARG A 225 9.27 2.03 -9.16
CA ARG A 225 8.03 2.83 -9.30
C ARG A 225 8.16 4.21 -8.65
N LEU A 226 9.04 4.37 -7.66
CA LEU A 226 9.29 5.66 -7.02
C LEU A 226 10.25 6.54 -7.85
N LYS A 227 11.29 5.95 -8.45
CA LYS A 227 12.37 6.71 -9.10
C LYS A 227 11.89 7.78 -10.11
N PRO A 228 10.96 7.48 -11.04
CA PRO A 228 10.53 8.47 -12.05
C PRO A 228 9.71 9.62 -11.46
N ILE A 229 9.12 9.45 -10.29
CA ILE A 229 8.25 10.45 -9.63
C ILE A 229 8.91 11.12 -8.43
N PHE A 230 10.11 10.67 -8.06
CA PHE A 230 10.77 10.99 -6.78
C PHE A 230 10.99 12.50 -6.60
N ASP A 231 11.66 13.13 -7.56
CA ASP A 231 12.02 14.54 -7.44
C ASP A 231 10.79 15.45 -7.36
N GLU A 232 9.76 15.13 -8.16
CA GLU A 232 8.53 15.90 -8.15
C GLU A 232 7.75 15.69 -6.85
N LEU A 233 7.67 14.45 -6.37
CA LEU A 233 6.99 14.12 -5.13
C LEU A 233 7.65 14.78 -3.93
N VAL A 234 8.99 14.83 -3.88
CA VAL A 234 9.75 15.54 -2.83
C VAL A 234 9.54 17.04 -2.91
N ALA A 235 9.51 17.61 -4.12
CA ALA A 235 9.43 19.06 -4.30
C ALA A 235 8.02 19.63 -4.06
N LYS A 236 6.96 18.87 -4.43
CA LYS A 236 5.57 19.35 -4.47
C LYS A 236 4.63 18.60 -3.53
N GLY A 237 5.08 17.49 -2.93
CA GLY A 237 4.24 16.62 -2.12
C GLY A 237 3.22 15.77 -2.92
N ARG A 238 3.09 16.03 -4.21
CA ARG A 238 2.20 15.34 -5.15
C ARG A 238 2.70 15.50 -6.57
N LEU A 239 2.17 14.68 -7.47
CA LEU A 239 2.45 14.80 -8.89
C LEU A 239 1.61 15.92 -9.54
N SER A 240 2.15 16.55 -10.58
CA SER A 240 1.44 17.53 -11.41
C SER A 240 0.51 16.91 -12.45
N THR A 241 0.66 15.60 -12.71
CA THR A 241 -0.27 14.88 -13.58
C THR A 241 -1.70 14.97 -13.01
N PRO A 242 -2.72 15.13 -13.87
CA PRO A 242 -4.09 15.11 -13.40
C PRO A 242 -4.38 13.83 -12.62
N PRO A 243 -5.02 13.91 -11.44
CA PRO A 243 -5.33 12.74 -10.64
C PRO A 243 -6.26 11.79 -11.40
N ARG A 244 -6.07 10.49 -11.20
CA ARG A 244 -6.95 9.46 -11.75
C ARG A 244 -8.37 9.63 -11.23
N PRO A 245 -9.39 9.30 -12.07
CA PRO A 245 -10.77 9.26 -11.61
C PRO A 245 -10.91 8.20 -10.51
N TRP A 246 -11.63 8.56 -9.46
CA TRP A 246 -11.88 7.73 -8.29
C TRP A 246 -13.38 7.70 -7.99
N LEU A 247 -13.92 6.52 -7.76
CA LEU A 247 -15.34 6.32 -7.42
C LEU A 247 -15.59 6.19 -5.92
N GLY A 248 -14.61 5.66 -5.19
CA GLY A 248 -14.77 5.33 -3.78
C GLY A 248 -15.47 3.99 -3.56
N LEU A 249 -15.33 3.09 -4.51
CA LEU A 249 -15.82 1.71 -4.41
C LEU A 249 -14.75 0.81 -3.81
N LEU A 250 -15.19 -0.09 -2.93
CA LEU A 250 -14.41 -1.27 -2.53
C LEU A 250 -14.97 -2.45 -3.32
N THR A 251 -14.29 -2.81 -4.41
CA THR A 251 -14.78 -3.83 -5.35
C THR A 251 -14.12 -5.18 -5.09
N VAL A 252 -14.92 -6.22 -4.97
CA VAL A 252 -14.45 -7.60 -4.77
C VAL A 252 -14.99 -8.52 -5.87
N GLU A 253 -14.22 -9.55 -6.19
CA GLU A 253 -14.69 -10.62 -7.07
C GLU A 253 -15.39 -11.70 -6.25
N HIS A 254 -16.60 -12.01 -6.64
CA HIS A 254 -17.37 -13.09 -6.03
C HIS A 254 -18.10 -13.89 -7.11
N MET A 255 -17.83 -15.19 -7.21
CA MET A 255 -18.42 -16.10 -8.21
C MET A 255 -18.28 -15.59 -9.67
N GLY A 256 -17.15 -14.96 -10.00
CA GLY A 256 -16.91 -14.41 -11.34
C GLY A 256 -17.64 -13.08 -11.63
N GLN A 257 -18.18 -12.43 -10.62
CA GLN A 257 -18.83 -11.12 -10.73
C GLN A 257 -18.07 -10.07 -9.91
N LEU A 258 -18.10 -8.83 -10.37
CA LEU A 258 -17.59 -7.68 -9.63
C LEU A 258 -18.69 -7.16 -8.70
N VAL A 259 -18.46 -7.27 -7.40
CA VAL A 259 -19.44 -6.90 -6.37
C VAL A 259 -18.93 -5.72 -5.55
N VAL A 260 -19.80 -4.78 -5.26
CA VAL A 260 -19.51 -3.68 -4.34
C VAL A 260 -19.46 -4.24 -2.90
N GLY A 261 -18.26 -4.47 -2.40
CA GLY A 261 -17.99 -4.94 -1.03
C GLY A 261 -18.11 -3.84 0.02
N GLY A 262 -18.00 -2.57 -0.40
CA GLY A 262 -18.14 -1.39 0.45
C GLY A 262 -18.03 -0.10 -0.35
N ILE A 263 -18.36 1.02 0.29
CA ILE A 263 -18.35 2.35 -0.33
C ILE A 263 -17.72 3.35 0.64
N SER A 264 -16.94 4.27 0.09
CA SER A 264 -16.35 5.37 0.85
C SER A 264 -17.43 6.42 1.17
N ASP A 265 -17.69 6.64 2.45
CA ASP A 265 -18.73 7.54 2.96
C ASP A 265 -18.56 8.98 2.43
N GLY A 266 -19.61 9.56 1.85
CA GLY A 266 -19.57 10.84 1.14
C GLY A 266 -18.68 10.85 -0.12
N GLY A 267 -18.24 9.68 -0.61
CA GLY A 267 -17.54 9.52 -1.87
C GLY A 267 -18.44 9.66 -3.11
N PRO A 268 -17.87 9.63 -4.33
CA PRO A 268 -18.66 9.73 -5.56
C PRO A 268 -19.75 8.65 -5.69
N ALA A 269 -19.40 7.39 -5.44
CA ALA A 269 -20.34 6.27 -5.52
C ALA A 269 -21.47 6.37 -4.49
N ASP A 270 -21.15 6.78 -3.26
CA ASP A 270 -22.13 6.99 -2.19
C ASP A 270 -23.13 8.10 -2.57
N ARG A 271 -22.64 9.24 -3.07
CA ARG A 271 -23.49 10.32 -3.55
C ARG A 271 -24.38 9.94 -4.74
N ALA A 272 -23.95 8.94 -5.52
CA ALA A 272 -24.72 8.41 -6.63
C ALA A 272 -25.76 7.34 -6.21
N GLY A 273 -25.81 6.99 -4.91
CA GLY A 273 -26.79 6.05 -4.37
C GLY A 273 -26.42 4.58 -4.59
N LEU A 274 -25.16 4.27 -4.93
CA LEU A 274 -24.67 2.90 -4.96
C LEU A 274 -24.65 2.30 -3.56
N GLN A 275 -24.77 0.99 -3.46
CA GLN A 275 -24.88 0.28 -2.19
C GLN A 275 -23.97 -0.95 -2.17
N ARG A 276 -23.60 -1.36 -0.97
CA ARG A 276 -22.92 -2.64 -0.77
C ARG A 276 -23.84 -3.78 -1.25
N GLY A 277 -23.27 -4.69 -2.03
CA GLY A 277 -23.98 -5.80 -2.64
C GLY A 277 -24.40 -5.57 -4.09
N ASP A 278 -24.35 -4.33 -4.58
CA ASP A 278 -24.54 -4.06 -6.01
C ASP A 278 -23.52 -4.84 -6.85
N VAL A 279 -23.95 -5.35 -7.99
CA VAL A 279 -23.08 -6.03 -8.96
C VAL A 279 -22.76 -5.07 -10.11
N LEU A 280 -21.48 -4.94 -10.43
CA LEU A 280 -20.98 -4.06 -11.49
C LEU A 280 -20.73 -4.87 -12.77
N HIS A 281 -21.41 -4.52 -13.85
CA HIS A 281 -21.35 -5.26 -15.13
C HIS A 281 -20.60 -4.53 -16.24
N ALA A 282 -20.75 -3.20 -16.32
CA ALA A 282 -20.13 -2.42 -17.40
C ALA A 282 -19.82 -0.99 -16.94
N LEU A 283 -18.85 -0.37 -17.61
CA LEU A 283 -18.50 1.03 -17.50
C LEU A 283 -18.56 1.66 -18.89
N ASP A 284 -19.32 2.76 -19.05
CA ASP A 284 -19.54 3.48 -20.32
C ASP A 284 -19.92 2.55 -21.50
N GLY A 285 -20.72 1.51 -21.20
CA GLY A 285 -21.17 0.50 -22.15
C GLY A 285 -20.21 -0.66 -22.38
N GLU A 286 -18.97 -0.59 -21.90
CA GLU A 286 -17.99 -1.68 -21.99
C GLU A 286 -18.16 -2.67 -20.86
N VAL A 287 -18.35 -3.94 -21.18
CA VAL A 287 -18.44 -5.05 -20.21
C VAL A 287 -17.11 -5.18 -19.46
N LEU A 288 -17.19 -5.50 -18.18
CA LEU A 288 -16.05 -5.65 -17.29
C LEU A 288 -15.76 -7.14 -17.04
N ASP A 289 -14.49 -7.52 -17.20
CA ASP A 289 -14.05 -8.90 -17.04
C ASP A 289 -13.62 -9.20 -15.58
N ASP A 290 -12.79 -8.31 -15.01
CA ASP A 290 -12.21 -8.47 -13.67
C ASP A 290 -11.90 -7.11 -13.04
N ILE A 291 -11.37 -7.09 -11.82
CA ILE A 291 -10.98 -5.86 -11.12
C ILE A 291 -9.89 -5.07 -11.87
N PRO A 292 -8.80 -5.68 -12.35
CA PRO A 292 -7.81 -4.98 -13.17
C PRO A 292 -8.40 -4.31 -14.42
N ASP A 293 -9.27 -4.99 -15.16
CA ASP A 293 -9.95 -4.45 -16.32
C ASP A 293 -10.84 -3.25 -15.95
N PHE A 294 -11.62 -3.39 -14.87
CA PHE A 294 -12.42 -2.29 -14.34
C PHE A 294 -11.57 -1.04 -14.05
N TYR A 295 -10.46 -1.20 -13.34
CA TYR A 295 -9.61 -0.06 -12.99
C TYR A 295 -8.95 0.56 -14.21
N ARG A 296 -8.50 -0.23 -15.19
CA ARG A 296 -7.93 0.29 -16.44
C ARG A 296 -8.94 1.09 -17.24
N LYS A 297 -10.16 0.59 -17.40
CA LYS A 297 -11.25 1.30 -18.08
C LYS A 297 -11.64 2.57 -17.35
N LEU A 298 -11.78 2.50 -16.01
CA LEU A 298 -12.07 3.67 -15.19
C LEU A 298 -11.01 4.76 -15.38
N TRP A 299 -9.74 4.41 -15.28
CA TRP A 299 -8.66 5.39 -15.40
C TRP A 299 -8.42 5.88 -16.82
N ALA A 300 -8.82 5.13 -17.81
CA ALA A 300 -8.81 5.57 -19.23
C ALA A 300 -9.95 6.53 -19.56
N SER A 301 -11.02 6.60 -18.76
CA SER A 301 -12.17 7.47 -19.03
C SER A 301 -11.85 8.97 -18.94
N GLY A 302 -10.72 9.34 -18.29
CA GLY A 302 -10.28 10.74 -18.18
C GLY A 302 -9.73 11.08 -16.79
N PRO A 303 -9.52 12.35 -16.46
CA PRO A 303 -9.07 12.80 -15.15
C PRO A 303 -10.20 12.75 -14.12
N ALA A 304 -9.84 12.89 -12.85
CA ALA A 304 -10.80 13.09 -11.76
C ALA A 304 -11.79 14.23 -12.09
N GLY A 305 -13.08 14.00 -11.85
CA GLY A 305 -14.19 14.86 -12.24
C GLY A 305 -14.88 14.45 -13.54
N THR A 306 -14.35 13.49 -14.31
CA THR A 306 -15.03 12.89 -15.46
C THR A 306 -16.28 12.16 -14.97
N ALA A 307 -17.38 12.28 -15.72
CA ALA A 307 -18.61 11.52 -15.48
C ALA A 307 -18.49 10.18 -16.22
N VAL A 308 -18.79 9.09 -15.51
CA VAL A 308 -18.81 7.73 -16.08
C VAL A 308 -20.19 7.10 -15.80
N THR A 309 -20.66 6.26 -16.72
CA THR A 309 -21.92 5.52 -16.57
C THR A 309 -21.65 4.08 -16.21
N LEU A 310 -22.15 3.63 -15.07
CA LEU A 310 -22.02 2.27 -14.58
C LEU A 310 -23.32 1.51 -14.85
N ARG A 311 -23.25 0.31 -15.42
CA ARG A 311 -24.35 -0.63 -15.47
C ARG A 311 -24.23 -1.58 -14.28
N MET A 312 -25.23 -1.50 -13.43
CA MET A 312 -25.29 -2.17 -12.14
C MET A 312 -26.49 -3.13 -12.07
N GLU A 313 -26.43 -4.06 -11.10
CA GLU A 313 -27.58 -4.89 -10.74
C GLU A 313 -27.75 -4.87 -9.22
N ARG A 314 -28.99 -4.73 -8.76
CA ARG A 314 -29.40 -4.80 -7.36
C ARG A 314 -30.69 -5.62 -7.27
N ASP A 315 -30.73 -6.63 -6.43
CA ASP A 315 -31.92 -7.50 -6.22
C ASP A 315 -32.46 -8.12 -7.55
N ASN A 316 -31.59 -8.45 -8.51
CA ASN A 316 -31.85 -8.91 -9.87
C ASN A 316 -32.43 -7.84 -10.83
N ASP A 317 -32.52 -6.60 -10.41
CA ASP A 317 -32.93 -5.49 -11.26
C ASP A 317 -31.70 -4.77 -11.82
N SER A 318 -31.59 -4.68 -13.16
CA SER A 318 -30.51 -3.95 -13.81
C SER A 318 -30.85 -2.46 -13.92
N PHE A 319 -29.88 -1.60 -13.62
CA PHE A 319 -30.01 -0.16 -13.74
C PHE A 319 -28.70 0.48 -14.20
N GLU A 320 -28.81 1.69 -14.72
CA GLU A 320 -27.63 2.52 -15.04
C GLU A 320 -27.59 3.72 -14.10
N VAL A 321 -26.37 4.07 -13.71
CA VAL A 321 -26.11 5.25 -12.87
C VAL A 321 -24.90 6.01 -13.40
N THR A 322 -25.05 7.31 -13.58
CA THR A 322 -23.92 8.18 -13.94
C THR A 322 -23.29 8.73 -12.67
N VAL A 323 -22.00 8.47 -12.52
CA VAL A 323 -21.21 8.91 -11.36
C VAL A 323 -20.18 9.93 -11.82
N ARG A 324 -20.18 11.12 -11.21
CA ARG A 324 -19.08 12.06 -11.36
C ARG A 324 -17.93 11.65 -10.46
N THR A 325 -16.83 11.20 -11.05
CA THR A 325 -15.64 10.72 -10.33
C THR A 325 -15.00 11.83 -9.49
N GLY A 326 -14.26 11.44 -8.47
CA GLY A 326 -13.57 12.36 -7.55
C GLY A 326 -12.06 12.29 -7.66
N ASP A 327 -11.41 13.25 -6.97
CA ASP A 327 -10.00 13.22 -6.65
C ASP A 327 -9.83 12.60 -5.26
N ARG A 328 -9.16 11.45 -5.20
CA ARG A 328 -8.94 10.71 -3.96
C ARG A 328 -8.10 11.50 -2.94
N ALA A 329 -7.15 12.31 -3.42
CA ALA A 329 -6.32 13.14 -2.54
C ALA A 329 -7.15 14.22 -1.84
N ARG A 330 -8.08 14.86 -2.56
CA ARG A 330 -9.02 15.82 -1.96
C ARG A 330 -10.00 15.16 -1.00
N TYR A 331 -10.40 13.93 -1.30
CA TYR A 331 -11.30 13.19 -0.42
C TYR A 331 -10.66 12.92 0.95
N HIS A 332 -9.40 12.52 1.01
CA HIS A 332 -8.66 12.28 2.24
C HIS A 332 -7.99 13.54 2.82
N LYS A 333 -8.24 14.74 2.25
CA LYS A 333 -7.62 16.00 2.71
C LYS A 333 -6.10 15.89 2.90
N PHE A 334 -5.45 15.33 1.89
CA PHE A 334 -4.00 15.19 1.91
C PHE A 334 -3.35 16.55 1.58
N GLY A 335 -2.62 17.10 2.55
CA GLY A 335 -2.07 18.44 2.50
C GLY A 335 -3.00 19.46 3.17
N SER A 336 -2.41 20.43 3.87
CA SER A 336 -3.13 21.62 4.31
C SER A 336 -3.64 22.37 3.09
N ASP A 337 -4.95 22.70 3.07
CA ASP A 337 -5.53 23.68 2.17
C ASP A 337 -4.78 25.02 2.29
#